data_b690bbd8c665c5f458d51a9134a0c0f0
#
_entry.id   b690bbd8c665c5f458d51a9134a0c0f0
#
_cell.length_a   1.000
_cell.length_b   1.000
_cell.length_c   1.000
_cell.angle_alpha   90.00
_cell.angle_beta   90.00
_cell.angle_gamma   90.00
#
_symmetry.space_group_name_H-M   'P 1'
#
loop_
_entity.id
_entity.type
_entity.pdbx_description
1 polymer ?
#
loop_
_entity_poly.entity_id
_entity_poly.type
_entity_poly.pdbx_seq_one_letter_code
_entity_poly.pdbx_strand_id
1 'polypeptide(L)'
;MHKDVHVTAVDCDAAALELARENAKAHALDGDDDSDDALVSIRYADMLDDHSMALLGSFDLVVCNPPYIAADAWQDLDASVRDYESHGALVGSAPELDGLGYYRRLCWLYEQGLISLNESTLPASPGALGTSDLPCMVMEVGAGQAPTVRANFETARVQQAHGGDHYVTQCDVWHDSAGRERVVVVWRRGGGGHGGG
;
A
#
# COMPACT_ATOMS: atom_id res chain seq x y z
N MET A 1 -20.09 -15.25 -5.65
CA MET A 1 -19.35 -14.25 -4.90
C MET A 1 -18.20 -15.01 -4.25
N HIS A 2 -16.95 -14.70 -4.60
CA HIS A 2 -15.80 -15.39 -4.01
C HIS A 2 -15.73 -14.97 -2.53
N LYS A 3 -15.90 -15.95 -1.64
CA LYS A 3 -15.85 -15.75 -0.17
C LYS A 3 -14.41 -15.69 0.39
N ASP A 4 -13.42 -15.57 -0.49
CA ASP A 4 -12.02 -15.79 -0.13
C ASP A 4 -11.20 -14.48 -0.10
N VAL A 5 -11.84 -13.32 -0.20
CA VAL A 5 -11.16 -12.01 -0.13
C VAL A 5 -11.64 -11.26 1.10
N HIS A 6 -10.71 -11.04 2.04
CA HIS A 6 -10.92 -10.18 3.20
C HIS A 6 -10.16 -8.88 3.01
N VAL A 7 -10.81 -7.75 3.24
CA VAL A 7 -10.22 -6.41 3.12
C VAL A 7 -10.08 -5.80 4.51
N THR A 8 -8.88 -5.35 4.85
CA THR A 8 -8.67 -4.48 6.01
C THR A 8 -8.50 -3.06 5.49
N ALA A 9 -9.51 -2.23 5.69
CA ALA A 9 -9.46 -0.80 5.38
C ALA A 9 -8.94 -0.03 6.61
N VAL A 10 -7.98 0.86 6.39
CA VAL A 10 -7.35 1.62 7.47
C VAL A 10 -7.33 3.12 7.18
N ASP A 11 -7.52 3.91 8.22
CA ASP A 11 -7.35 5.35 8.20
C ASP A 11 -6.93 5.84 9.59
N CYS A 12 -6.31 7.01 9.68
CA CYS A 12 -6.03 7.69 10.95
C CYS A 12 -7.08 8.76 11.31
N ASP A 13 -8.00 9.07 10.40
CA ASP A 13 -9.10 10.02 10.65
C ASP A 13 -10.35 9.28 11.15
N ALA A 14 -10.81 9.66 12.33
CA ALA A 14 -11.97 9.03 12.96
C ALA A 14 -13.26 9.22 12.15
N ALA A 15 -13.44 10.39 11.51
CA ALA A 15 -14.62 10.66 10.68
C ALA A 15 -14.60 9.85 9.38
N ALA A 16 -13.43 9.67 8.77
CA ALA A 16 -13.25 8.79 7.62
C ALA A 16 -13.57 7.33 7.97
N LEU A 17 -13.11 6.85 9.14
CA LEU A 17 -13.43 5.51 9.62
C LEU A 17 -14.92 5.31 9.90
N GLU A 18 -15.61 6.31 10.45
CA GLU A 18 -17.05 6.25 10.69
C GLU A 18 -17.81 6.14 9.36
N LEU A 19 -17.49 7.00 8.42
CA LEU A 19 -18.09 6.96 7.08
C LEU A 19 -17.81 5.63 6.35
N ALA A 20 -16.60 5.09 6.49
CA ALA A 20 -16.24 3.79 5.93
C ALA A 20 -17.10 2.65 6.52
N ARG A 21 -17.38 2.68 7.84
CA ARG A 21 -18.27 1.71 8.49
C ARG A 21 -19.72 1.85 8.02
N GLU A 22 -20.22 3.07 7.89
CA GLU A 22 -21.56 3.31 7.33
C GLU A 22 -21.68 2.75 5.92
N ASN A 23 -20.67 2.98 5.08
CA ASN A 23 -20.62 2.47 3.71
C ASN A 23 -20.55 0.93 3.68
N ALA A 24 -19.70 0.32 4.50
CA ALA A 24 -19.60 -1.14 4.59
C ALA A 24 -20.96 -1.75 4.97
N LYS A 25 -21.62 -1.18 5.98
CA LYS A 25 -22.94 -1.59 6.42
C LYS A 25 -24.01 -1.43 5.33
N ALA A 26 -24.02 -0.29 4.63
CA ALA A 26 -24.96 -0.03 3.55
C ALA A 26 -24.84 -1.05 2.40
N HIS A 27 -23.67 -1.62 2.22
CA HIS A 27 -23.37 -2.61 1.18
C HIS A 27 -23.35 -4.07 1.70
N ALA A 28 -23.73 -4.30 2.97
CA ALA A 28 -23.71 -5.62 3.64
C ALA A 28 -22.33 -6.30 3.53
N LEU A 29 -21.26 -5.54 3.72
CA LEU A 29 -19.85 -5.98 3.70
C LEU A 29 -19.31 -6.12 5.14
N ASP A 30 -19.98 -5.51 6.11
CA ASP A 30 -19.77 -5.70 7.53
C ASP A 30 -20.40 -7.06 7.92
N GLY A 31 -19.61 -7.96 8.49
CA GLY A 31 -20.17 -9.09 9.24
C GLY A 31 -20.73 -8.59 10.58
N ASP A 32 -21.46 -9.45 11.29
CA ASP A 32 -21.75 -9.22 12.72
C ASP A 32 -20.40 -9.06 13.45
N ASP A 33 -20.32 -8.11 14.40
CA ASP A 33 -19.10 -7.64 15.08
C ASP A 33 -18.13 -8.72 15.62
N ASP A 34 -18.56 -9.99 15.66
CA ASP A 34 -17.80 -11.16 16.11
C ASP A 34 -17.74 -12.29 15.07
N SER A 35 -18.15 -12.07 13.82
CA SER A 35 -18.12 -13.12 12.80
C SER A 35 -16.86 -13.06 11.93
N ASP A 36 -16.19 -14.23 11.77
CA ASP A 36 -15.16 -14.45 10.75
C ASP A 36 -15.66 -14.27 9.30
N ASP A 37 -16.96 -13.94 9.13
CA ASP A 37 -17.63 -13.78 7.85
C ASP A 37 -17.62 -12.34 7.32
N ALA A 38 -17.06 -11.34 8.05
CA ALA A 38 -16.94 -9.97 7.58
C ALA A 38 -15.99 -9.91 6.39
N LEU A 39 -16.46 -9.38 5.26
CA LEU A 39 -15.64 -9.19 4.06
C LEU A 39 -14.74 -7.97 4.18
N VAL A 40 -15.12 -6.98 5.00
CA VAL A 40 -14.38 -5.74 5.22
C VAL A 40 -14.25 -5.48 6.73
N SER A 41 -13.01 -5.36 7.19
CA SER A 41 -12.66 -4.92 8.53
C SER A 41 -12.14 -3.48 8.47
N ILE A 42 -12.70 -2.57 9.29
CA ILE A 42 -12.32 -1.16 9.28
C ILE A 42 -11.59 -0.85 10.60
N ARG A 43 -10.32 -0.48 10.49
CA ARG A 43 -9.42 -0.32 11.63
C ARG A 43 -8.72 1.04 11.61
N TYR A 44 -8.48 1.58 12.81
CA TYR A 44 -7.58 2.72 12.95
C TYR A 44 -6.14 2.27 12.73
N ALA A 45 -5.41 2.97 11.89
CA ALA A 45 -3.95 2.91 11.83
C ALA A 45 -3.40 4.22 11.27
N ASP A 46 -2.33 4.70 11.88
CA ASP A 46 -1.55 5.82 11.36
C ASP A 46 -0.26 5.28 10.73
N MET A 47 -0.06 5.54 9.45
CA MET A 47 1.14 5.09 8.73
C MET A 47 2.43 5.64 9.35
N LEU A 48 2.36 6.78 10.06
CA LEU A 48 3.51 7.39 10.72
C LEU A 48 3.79 6.80 12.12
N ASP A 49 2.88 5.98 12.67
CA ASP A 49 3.06 5.29 13.95
C ASP A 49 3.42 3.81 13.75
N ASP A 50 4.64 3.43 14.13
CA ASP A 50 5.16 2.06 14.01
C ASP A 50 4.30 1.05 14.76
N HIS A 51 3.80 1.44 15.94
CA HIS A 51 3.02 0.53 16.78
C HIS A 51 1.68 0.19 16.13
N SER A 52 0.96 1.18 15.61
CA SER A 52 -0.32 0.94 14.94
C SER A 52 -0.16 0.12 13.67
N MET A 53 0.91 0.36 12.91
CA MET A 53 1.20 -0.42 11.70
C MET A 53 1.57 -1.87 12.00
N ALA A 54 2.37 -2.13 13.03
CA ALA A 54 2.75 -3.49 13.45
C ALA A 54 1.54 -4.34 13.90
N LEU A 55 0.46 -3.71 14.37
CA LEU A 55 -0.76 -4.40 14.80
C LEU A 55 -1.68 -4.83 13.63
N LEU A 56 -1.41 -4.40 12.41
CA LEU A 56 -2.26 -4.73 11.26
C LEU A 56 -2.13 -6.19 10.82
N GLY A 57 -0.95 -6.80 11.00
CA GLY A 57 -0.69 -8.19 10.61
C GLY A 57 -0.13 -8.31 9.20
N SER A 58 -0.42 -9.46 8.55
CA SER A 58 0.13 -9.82 7.25
C SER A 58 -0.94 -9.76 6.17
N PHE A 59 -0.54 -9.39 4.95
CA PHE A 59 -1.43 -9.21 3.80
C PHE A 59 -0.86 -9.88 2.56
N ASP A 60 -1.75 -10.29 1.64
CA ASP A 60 -1.37 -10.77 0.31
C ASP A 60 -1.15 -9.59 -0.65
N LEU A 61 -1.89 -8.50 -0.46
CA LEU A 61 -1.81 -7.29 -1.27
C LEU A 61 -2.07 -6.06 -0.39
N VAL A 62 -1.27 -5.03 -0.60
CA VAL A 62 -1.49 -3.68 -0.04
C VAL A 62 -1.86 -2.73 -1.17
N VAL A 63 -3.00 -2.04 -1.03
CA VAL A 63 -3.41 -0.95 -1.92
C VAL A 63 -3.34 0.35 -1.15
N CYS A 64 -2.70 1.37 -1.70
CA CYS A 64 -2.51 2.65 -1.01
C CYS A 64 -2.70 3.82 -1.97
N ASN A 65 -3.45 4.83 -1.51
CA ASN A 65 -3.50 6.15 -2.10
C ASN A 65 -3.15 7.17 -1.00
N PRO A 66 -1.85 7.37 -0.73
CA PRO A 66 -1.43 8.23 0.37
C PRO A 66 -1.51 9.71 -0.04
N PRO A 67 -1.47 10.66 0.92
CA PRO A 67 -1.28 12.07 0.61
C PRO A 67 0.02 12.27 -0.18
N TYR A 68 -0.08 12.88 -1.36
CA TYR A 68 1.05 13.05 -2.28
C TYR A 68 1.24 14.48 -2.79
N ILE A 69 0.47 15.43 -2.31
CA ILE A 69 0.60 16.84 -2.71
C ILE A 69 1.72 17.48 -1.89
N ALA A 70 2.69 18.08 -2.57
CA ALA A 70 3.73 18.84 -1.89
C ALA A 70 3.12 20.06 -1.18
N ALA A 71 3.64 20.40 -0.01
CA ALA A 71 3.03 21.44 0.84
C ALA A 71 3.05 22.83 0.18
N ASP A 72 4.05 23.13 -0.64
CA ASP A 72 4.14 24.37 -1.40
C ASP A 72 3.13 24.45 -2.56
N ALA A 73 2.68 23.30 -3.07
CA ALA A 73 1.66 23.23 -4.13
C ALA A 73 0.22 23.43 -3.61
N TRP A 74 -0.01 23.42 -2.29
CA TRP A 74 -1.34 23.54 -1.70
C TRP A 74 -2.12 24.77 -2.17
N GLN A 75 -1.47 25.92 -2.26
CA GLN A 75 -2.10 27.18 -2.63
C GLN A 75 -2.50 27.24 -4.12
N ASP A 76 -1.86 26.42 -4.95
CA ASP A 76 -2.09 26.37 -6.39
C ASP A 76 -3.18 25.37 -6.78
N LEU A 77 -3.72 24.62 -5.80
CA LEU A 77 -4.83 23.69 -6.05
C LEU A 77 -6.10 24.41 -6.46
N ASP A 78 -6.89 23.74 -7.29
CA ASP A 78 -8.25 24.20 -7.62
C ASP A 78 -9.06 24.40 -6.33
N ALA A 79 -9.85 25.47 -6.29
CA ALA A 79 -10.68 25.80 -5.13
C ALA A 79 -11.68 24.69 -4.77
N SER A 80 -12.15 23.92 -5.76
CA SER A 80 -13.04 22.78 -5.54
C SER A 80 -12.37 21.62 -4.77
N VAL A 81 -11.05 21.54 -4.81
CA VAL A 81 -10.25 20.58 -4.05
C VAL A 81 -9.83 21.19 -2.72
N ARG A 82 -9.15 22.33 -2.77
CA ARG A 82 -8.56 22.99 -1.58
C ARG A 82 -9.61 23.35 -0.52
N ASP A 83 -10.80 23.80 -0.92
CA ASP A 83 -11.82 24.33 -0.01
C ASP A 83 -12.77 23.23 0.53
N TYR A 84 -12.77 22.04 -0.06
CA TYR A 84 -13.69 20.95 0.29
C TYR A 84 -13.02 19.66 0.72
N GLU A 85 -11.75 19.43 0.37
CA GLU A 85 -11.03 18.23 0.80
C GLU A 85 -10.13 18.49 1.99
N SER A 86 -9.90 17.47 2.80
CA SER A 86 -9.05 17.57 3.98
C SER A 86 -7.59 17.80 3.58
N HIS A 87 -6.95 18.83 4.14
CA HIS A 87 -5.51 19.05 3.99
C HIS A 87 -4.71 17.79 4.41
N GLY A 88 -5.13 17.11 5.48
CA GLY A 88 -4.50 15.88 5.94
C GLY A 88 -4.58 14.74 4.93
N ALA A 89 -5.67 14.67 4.15
CA ALA A 89 -5.84 13.64 3.13
C ALA A 89 -5.04 13.92 1.85
N LEU A 90 -4.65 15.16 1.59
CA LEU A 90 -3.98 15.57 0.35
C LEU A 90 -2.48 15.81 0.52
N VAL A 91 -2.09 16.58 1.54
CA VAL A 91 -0.70 16.92 1.87
C VAL A 91 -0.16 16.01 2.97
N GLY A 92 -1.04 15.66 3.93
CA GLY A 92 -0.68 14.85 5.07
C GLY A 92 0.19 15.58 6.09
N SER A 93 0.86 14.81 6.93
CA SER A 93 1.72 15.29 8.02
C SER A 93 3.10 14.63 8.02
N ALA A 94 3.50 13.99 6.93
CA ALA A 94 4.85 13.45 6.80
C ALA A 94 5.90 14.57 6.97
N PRO A 95 7.05 14.27 7.60
CA PRO A 95 8.08 15.26 7.86
C PRO A 95 8.62 15.93 6.58
N GLU A 96 8.68 15.19 5.48
CA GLU A 96 9.10 15.68 4.19
C GLU A 96 7.90 16.31 3.46
N LEU A 97 8.06 17.57 3.07
CA LEU A 97 6.98 18.38 2.48
C LEU A 97 6.93 18.33 0.94
N ASP A 98 7.70 17.41 0.33
CA ASP A 98 7.83 17.26 -1.12
C ASP A 98 6.77 16.35 -1.77
N GLY A 99 5.77 15.91 -1.00
CA GLY A 99 4.75 14.97 -1.46
C GLY A 99 5.21 13.52 -1.62
N LEU A 100 6.45 13.19 -1.24
CA LEU A 100 7.01 11.83 -1.32
C LEU A 100 7.21 11.17 0.05
N GLY A 101 6.96 11.88 1.14
CA GLY A 101 7.22 11.42 2.51
C GLY A 101 6.49 10.11 2.83
N TYR A 102 5.22 9.99 2.47
CA TYR A 102 4.44 8.76 2.70
C TYR A 102 4.95 7.56 1.89
N TYR A 103 5.43 7.75 0.67
CA TYR A 103 6.03 6.66 -0.12
C TYR A 103 7.37 6.18 0.46
N ARG A 104 8.22 7.11 0.96
CA ARG A 104 9.45 6.75 1.68
C ARG A 104 9.10 5.98 2.94
N ARG A 105 8.08 6.44 3.66
CA ARG A 105 7.58 5.78 4.87
C ARG A 105 7.05 4.38 4.58
N LEU A 106 6.25 4.22 3.54
CA LEU A 106 5.70 2.92 3.13
C LEU A 106 6.83 1.96 2.70
N CYS A 107 7.82 2.46 1.96
CA CYS A 107 9.01 1.69 1.59
C CYS A 107 9.78 1.22 2.84
N TRP A 108 9.99 2.11 3.81
CA TRP A 108 10.64 1.78 5.07
C TRP A 108 9.84 0.75 5.89
N LEU A 109 8.52 0.90 6.00
CA LEU A 109 7.65 -0.08 6.67
C LEU A 109 7.76 -1.47 6.01
N TYR A 110 7.84 -1.50 4.70
CA TYR A 110 8.05 -2.71 3.92
C TYR A 110 9.42 -3.34 4.20
N GLU A 111 10.50 -2.54 4.24
CA GLU A 111 11.86 -3.01 4.56
C GLU A 111 11.97 -3.56 5.98
N GLN A 112 11.31 -2.94 6.95
CA GLN A 112 11.32 -3.36 8.35
C GLN A 112 10.39 -4.55 8.64
N GLY A 113 9.59 -4.99 7.66
CA GLY A 113 8.60 -6.05 7.85
C GLY A 113 7.44 -5.66 8.76
N LEU A 114 7.23 -4.35 9.01
CA LEU A 114 6.08 -3.83 9.77
C LEU A 114 4.78 -3.87 8.94
N ILE A 115 4.91 -3.89 7.61
CA ILE A 115 3.88 -4.37 6.70
C ILE A 115 4.34 -5.73 6.21
N SER A 116 3.85 -6.77 6.86
CA SER A 116 4.20 -8.13 6.49
C SER A 116 3.37 -8.58 5.29
N LEU A 117 4.04 -9.07 4.26
CA LEU A 117 3.40 -9.67 3.09
C LEU A 117 3.49 -11.19 3.20
N ASN A 118 2.38 -11.88 2.96
CA ASN A 118 2.33 -13.33 3.08
C ASN A 118 3.34 -14.01 2.13
N GLU A 119 4.05 -15.02 2.64
CA GLU A 119 5.00 -15.80 1.84
C GLU A 119 4.29 -16.64 0.78
N SER A 120 3.00 -16.94 0.96
CA SER A 120 2.19 -17.69 0.01
C SER A 120 1.99 -17.00 -1.35
N THR A 121 2.26 -15.70 -1.42
CA THR A 121 2.28 -14.96 -2.69
C THR A 121 3.56 -15.18 -3.50
N LEU A 122 4.51 -15.98 -2.98
CA LEU A 122 5.76 -16.29 -3.65
C LEU A 122 5.61 -17.53 -4.55
N PRO A 123 6.22 -17.54 -5.75
CA PRO A 123 6.22 -18.75 -6.57
C PRO A 123 6.96 -19.88 -5.84
N ALA A 124 6.31 -21.02 -5.71
CA ALA A 124 6.90 -22.20 -5.09
C ALA A 124 8.09 -22.77 -5.89
N SER A 125 8.31 -22.33 -7.12
CA SER A 125 9.46 -22.67 -7.98
C SER A 125 9.53 -21.74 -9.19
N PRO A 126 10.72 -21.45 -9.74
CA PRO A 126 10.85 -20.74 -11.01
C PRO A 126 10.13 -21.51 -12.12
N GLY A 127 9.06 -20.94 -12.67
CA GLY A 127 8.30 -21.52 -13.77
C GLY A 127 6.97 -22.19 -13.42
N ALA A 128 6.58 -22.27 -12.16
CA ALA A 128 5.21 -22.65 -11.78
C ALA A 128 4.27 -21.45 -12.00
N LEU A 129 3.23 -21.64 -12.83
CA LEU A 129 2.06 -20.77 -12.90
C LEU A 129 1.27 -20.96 -11.58
N GLY A 130 1.70 -20.28 -10.52
CA GLY A 130 1.03 -20.30 -9.23
C GLY A 130 0.46 -18.93 -8.92
N THR A 131 -0.23 -18.79 -7.83
CA THR A 131 -0.83 -17.57 -7.26
C THR A 131 0.12 -16.37 -7.12
N SER A 132 1.32 -16.47 -7.62
CA SER A 132 2.45 -15.54 -7.59
C SER A 132 2.44 -14.45 -8.67
N ASP A 133 1.41 -14.38 -9.49
CA ASP A 133 1.26 -13.32 -10.48
C ASP A 133 0.48 -12.10 -9.94
N LEU A 134 0.24 -12.05 -8.63
CA LEU A 134 -0.34 -10.87 -7.99
C LEU A 134 0.76 -9.93 -7.51
N PRO A 135 0.60 -8.62 -7.70
CA PRO A 135 1.48 -7.65 -7.08
C PRO A 135 1.34 -7.73 -5.55
N CYS A 136 2.39 -7.40 -4.83
CA CYS A 136 2.32 -7.30 -3.38
C CYS A 136 1.89 -5.91 -2.91
N MET A 137 2.07 -4.89 -3.75
CA MET A 137 1.67 -3.52 -3.41
C MET A 137 1.27 -2.75 -4.68
N VAL A 138 0.23 -1.93 -4.55
CA VAL A 138 -0.28 -1.05 -5.61
C VAL A 138 -0.49 0.33 -5.02
N MET A 139 0.16 1.35 -5.57
CA MET A 139 0.12 2.71 -5.03
C MET A 139 -0.29 3.71 -6.09
N GLU A 140 -1.30 4.54 -5.82
CA GLU A 140 -1.52 5.74 -6.62
C GLU A 140 -0.40 6.74 -6.40
N VAL A 141 -0.03 7.50 -7.45
CA VAL A 141 1.03 8.51 -7.40
C VAL A 141 0.62 9.80 -8.09
N GLY A 142 1.12 10.90 -7.58
CA GLY A 142 0.99 12.22 -8.22
C GLY A 142 1.80 12.33 -9.51
N ALA A 143 1.48 13.34 -10.31
CA ALA A 143 2.15 13.58 -11.58
C ALA A 143 3.67 13.74 -11.40
N GLY A 144 4.44 12.96 -12.16
CA GLY A 144 5.91 12.97 -12.14
C GLY A 144 6.57 12.28 -10.93
N GLN A 145 5.81 11.69 -10.01
CA GLN A 145 6.36 11.02 -8.82
C GLN A 145 6.75 9.56 -9.08
N ALA A 146 6.15 8.90 -10.07
CA ALA A 146 6.34 7.48 -10.33
C ALA A 146 7.81 7.04 -10.46
N PRO A 147 8.71 7.76 -11.16
CA PRO A 147 10.11 7.36 -11.25
C PRO A 147 10.82 7.31 -9.88
N THR A 148 10.56 8.28 -9.01
CA THR A 148 11.17 8.33 -7.67
C THR A 148 10.59 7.25 -6.75
N VAL A 149 9.27 7.07 -6.75
CA VAL A 149 8.61 6.03 -5.95
C VAL A 149 9.10 4.65 -6.40
N ARG A 150 9.13 4.39 -7.70
CA ARG A 150 9.67 3.16 -8.28
C ARG A 150 11.09 2.89 -7.80
N ALA A 151 12.00 3.87 -7.94
CA ALA A 151 13.40 3.73 -7.54
C ALA A 151 13.56 3.38 -6.05
N ASN A 152 12.74 3.96 -5.16
CA ASN A 152 12.75 3.65 -3.74
C ASN A 152 12.47 2.16 -3.50
N PHE A 153 11.42 1.61 -4.14
CA PHE A 153 11.06 0.20 -3.94
C PHE A 153 12.00 -0.79 -4.65
N GLU A 154 12.54 -0.45 -5.82
CA GLU A 154 13.52 -1.29 -6.52
C GLU A 154 14.86 -1.39 -5.77
N THR A 155 15.17 -0.42 -4.90
CA THR A 155 16.36 -0.45 -4.04
C THR A 155 16.09 -0.94 -2.63
N ALA A 156 14.82 -1.18 -2.28
CA ALA A 156 14.40 -1.65 -0.96
C ALA A 156 15.04 -3.01 -0.61
N ARG A 157 15.51 -3.12 0.63
CA ARG A 157 16.12 -4.34 1.17
C ARG A 157 15.23 -4.89 2.27
N VAL A 158 14.35 -5.79 1.91
CA VAL A 158 13.45 -6.43 2.89
C VAL A 158 14.24 -7.32 3.84
N GLN A 159 14.15 -7.03 5.13
CA GLN A 159 14.69 -7.88 6.17
C GLN A 159 13.81 -9.12 6.32
N GLN A 160 14.38 -10.29 6.13
CA GLN A 160 13.66 -11.55 6.35
C GLN A 160 13.79 -11.99 7.81
N ALA A 161 12.67 -12.36 8.42
CA ALA A 161 12.62 -12.84 9.80
C ALA A 161 13.40 -14.16 10.03
N HIS A 162 13.76 -14.93 8.98
CA HIS A 162 14.28 -16.28 9.10
C HIS A 162 15.49 -16.60 8.20
N GLY A 163 16.27 -15.61 7.75
CA GLY A 163 17.57 -15.88 7.08
C GLY A 163 17.47 -16.56 5.71
N GLY A 164 16.37 -16.40 4.99
CA GLY A 164 16.16 -16.95 3.66
C GLY A 164 16.73 -16.08 2.53
N ASP A 165 16.57 -16.53 1.28
CA ASP A 165 17.03 -15.86 0.07
C ASP A 165 16.47 -14.44 -0.05
N HIS A 166 17.29 -13.50 -0.54
CA HIS A 166 16.86 -12.13 -0.79
C HIS A 166 15.82 -12.10 -1.92
N TYR A 167 14.68 -11.44 -1.66
CA TYR A 167 13.75 -11.15 -2.75
C TYR A 167 14.24 -9.96 -3.56
N VAL A 168 14.04 -10.04 -4.87
CA VAL A 168 14.21 -8.91 -5.77
C VAL A 168 12.85 -8.22 -5.90
N THR A 169 12.82 -6.95 -5.58
CA THR A 169 11.64 -6.12 -5.80
C THR A 169 11.69 -5.60 -7.24
N GLN A 170 10.65 -5.86 -8.01
CA GLN A 170 10.44 -5.33 -9.35
C GLN A 170 9.25 -4.37 -9.32
N CYS A 171 9.33 -3.26 -10.03
CA CYS A 171 8.23 -2.30 -10.10
C CYS A 171 7.82 -2.03 -11.55
N ASP A 172 6.51 -1.98 -11.77
CA ASP A 172 5.90 -1.50 -13.00
C ASP A 172 5.20 -0.16 -12.75
N VAL A 173 5.01 0.62 -13.82
CA VAL A 173 4.24 1.87 -13.78
C VAL A 173 3.05 1.72 -14.71
N TRP A 174 1.85 1.91 -14.17
CA TRP A 174 0.63 1.91 -14.96
C TRP A 174 0.14 3.32 -15.23
N HIS A 175 -0.48 3.49 -16.37
CA HIS A 175 -0.94 4.77 -16.89
C HIS A 175 -2.47 4.85 -16.89
N ASP A 176 -3.00 6.06 -16.72
CA ASP A 176 -4.41 6.33 -16.91
C ASP A 176 -4.78 6.34 -18.41
N SER A 177 -6.07 6.52 -18.71
CA SER A 177 -6.58 6.59 -20.09
C SER A 177 -6.04 7.77 -20.90
N ALA A 178 -5.45 8.77 -20.26
CA ALA A 178 -4.78 9.90 -20.89
C ALA A 178 -3.27 9.70 -21.05
N GLY A 179 -2.76 8.51 -20.72
CA GLY A 179 -1.33 8.17 -20.83
C GLY A 179 -0.45 8.76 -19.74
N ARG A 180 -1.03 9.23 -18.62
CA ARG A 180 -0.26 9.77 -17.49
C ARG A 180 0.06 8.65 -16.51
N GLU A 181 1.29 8.63 -16.00
CA GLU A 181 1.69 7.75 -14.90
C GLU A 181 0.82 8.00 -13.68
N ARG A 182 0.17 6.95 -13.18
CA ARG A 182 -0.77 7.06 -12.06
C ARG A 182 -0.59 6.02 -10.98
N VAL A 183 0.01 4.89 -11.29
CA VAL A 183 0.12 3.79 -10.33
C VAL A 183 1.51 3.19 -10.40
N VAL A 184 2.14 3.01 -9.26
CA VAL A 184 3.33 2.16 -9.10
C VAL A 184 2.89 0.83 -8.52
N VAL A 185 3.28 -0.25 -9.18
CA VAL A 185 2.96 -1.63 -8.84
C VAL A 185 4.23 -2.34 -8.44
N VAL A 186 4.24 -2.94 -7.25
CA VAL A 186 5.40 -3.62 -6.68
C VAL A 186 5.17 -5.13 -6.69
N TRP A 187 6.16 -5.84 -7.22
CA TRP A 187 6.19 -7.30 -7.31
C TRP A 187 7.33 -7.85 -6.47
N ARG A 188 7.09 -8.96 -5.77
CA ARG A 188 8.15 -9.75 -5.14
C ARG A 188 8.52 -10.91 -6.06
N ARG A 189 9.78 -11.01 -6.41
CA ARG A 189 10.32 -12.13 -7.18
C ARG A 189 11.33 -12.89 -6.33
N GLY A 190 11.20 -14.21 -6.28
CA GLY A 190 12.22 -15.03 -5.65
C GLY A 190 13.58 -14.81 -6.34
N GLY A 191 14.62 -14.44 -5.60
CA GLY A 191 15.96 -14.36 -6.14
C GLY A 191 16.40 -15.76 -6.54
N GLY A 192 16.51 -16.03 -7.85
CA GLY A 192 17.05 -17.26 -8.35
C GLY A 192 18.47 -17.40 -7.82
N GLY A 193 18.72 -18.38 -6.94
CA GLY A 193 20.06 -18.73 -6.52
C GLY A 193 20.91 -18.98 -7.76
N HIS A 194 21.92 -18.16 -7.97
CA HIS A 194 22.98 -18.49 -8.93
C HIS A 194 23.69 -19.70 -8.34
N GLY A 195 23.27 -20.89 -8.79
CA GLY A 195 24.06 -22.09 -8.68
C GLY A 195 25.34 -21.87 -9.49
N GLY A 196 26.38 -21.41 -8.82
CA GLY A 196 27.73 -21.48 -9.33
C GLY A 196 28.13 -22.96 -9.39
N GLY A 197 28.24 -23.47 -10.63
CA GLY A 197 28.95 -24.70 -10.91
C GLY A 197 30.45 -24.46 -10.98
#